data_81e5fe8c789a411f81703a8c570257da
#
_entry.id   81e5fe8c789a411f81703a8c570257da
#
_cell.length_a   1.000
_cell.length_b   1.000
_cell.length_c   1.000
_cell.angle_alpha   90.00
_cell.angle_beta   90.00
_cell.angle_gamma   90.00
#
_symmetry.space_group_name_H-M   'P 1'
#
loop_
_entity.id
_entity.type
_entity.pdbx_description
1 polymer ?
#
loop_
_entity_poly.entity_id
_entity_poly.type
_entity_poly.pdbx_seq_one_letter_code
_entity_poly.pdbx_strand_id
1 'polypeptide(L)'
;MIPYNLHSPAPNLILLPSTAFSPPNYVTNAYDLRASGIWISTNISRRNRRRTTMSVGAEALSPVVPPQVVNRLYLGMDFGTSGARFALIDQEGTVRAEGKREYPLYKSDETIDWASSWKTTLFSLLEDVPNHYRHLVASISIDGTSATTMIVDSNTGQPLSKPFLYNESCPDALPLVKSIAPVNHTVCSASSTLCKLVSWWNRADSNKESAMLLHQADWLLWFLHGKLGVSDYNNALKVGYDPEVDSYPPWLLAQPYSQLLPYVKAPGTCIGYLKEDIRSRFGFPNDCIVCTGTTDSIAAFLAARATLPGQAVTSLGSTLAIKLLSTSRIDDARFGVYSHRLDNMWLVGGASNTGGAVLRQIFTDEELEEMSKQINPMKSSPLDYYPLTSIGERFPVADPQMSPRLHPRPENDVEYLHGILESIARIEVIEGFGSNPG
;
A
#
# COMPACT_ATOMS: atom_id res chain seq x y z
N MET A 1 25.81 -27.58 29.96
CA MET A 1 25.80 -28.24 28.66
C MET A 1 24.51 -29.03 28.54
N ILE A 2 23.49 -28.49 27.87
CA ILE A 2 22.28 -29.18 27.50
C ILE A 2 22.05 -28.82 26.02
N PRO A 3 21.90 -29.78 25.13
CA PRO A 3 21.73 -29.50 23.71
C PRO A 3 20.30 -29.04 23.42
N TYR A 4 20.15 -27.86 22.86
CA TYR A 4 18.88 -27.38 22.31
C TYR A 4 18.58 -28.07 20.97
N ASN A 5 17.46 -28.77 20.91
CA ASN A 5 16.91 -29.35 19.69
C ASN A 5 16.23 -28.19 18.90
N LEU A 6 16.84 -27.78 17.81
CA LEU A 6 16.31 -26.84 16.84
C LEU A 6 15.45 -27.60 15.82
N HIS A 7 14.15 -27.71 16.05
CA HIS A 7 13.16 -28.00 15.01
C HIS A 7 11.90 -27.19 15.28
N SER A 8 11.96 -25.93 14.85
CA SER A 8 10.77 -25.13 14.55
C SER A 8 10.80 -24.84 13.05
N PRO A 9 9.71 -25.02 12.30
CA PRO A 9 9.73 -24.71 10.87
C PRO A 9 9.96 -23.21 10.68
N ALA A 10 10.93 -22.88 9.83
CA ALA A 10 11.19 -21.49 9.43
C ALA A 10 9.92 -20.86 8.87
N PRO A 11 9.65 -19.57 9.12
CA PRO A 11 8.53 -18.88 8.51
C PRO A 11 8.66 -18.92 6.98
N ASN A 12 7.58 -19.24 6.29
CA ASN A 12 7.52 -19.23 4.83
C ASN A 12 7.71 -17.80 4.32
N LEU A 13 8.90 -17.50 3.84
CA LEU A 13 9.23 -16.21 3.26
C LEU A 13 8.80 -16.17 1.80
N ILE A 14 7.98 -15.21 1.42
CA ILE A 14 7.57 -15.00 0.03
C ILE A 14 8.34 -13.79 -0.50
N LEU A 15 9.32 -14.04 -1.37
CA LEU A 15 10.09 -13.00 -2.05
C LEU A 15 9.37 -12.58 -3.33
N LEU A 16 9.04 -11.29 -3.43
CA LEU A 16 8.51 -10.69 -4.65
C LEU A 16 9.64 -9.94 -5.37
N PRO A 17 10.02 -10.33 -6.60
CA PRO A 17 11.05 -9.63 -7.34
C PRO A 17 10.59 -8.22 -7.78
N SER A 18 11.50 -7.25 -7.79
CA SER A 18 11.26 -5.88 -8.25
C SER A 18 11.09 -5.84 -9.78
N THR A 19 10.32 -4.88 -10.31
CA THR A 19 9.98 -4.74 -11.74
C THR A 19 11.15 -4.36 -12.64
N ALA A 20 12.38 -4.40 -12.15
CA ALA A 20 13.58 -4.07 -12.91
C ALA A 20 14.11 -5.23 -13.76
N PHE A 21 13.65 -6.46 -13.53
CA PHE A 21 14.12 -7.62 -14.26
C PHE A 21 12.94 -8.30 -14.97
N SER A 22 12.78 -8.03 -16.27
CA SER A 22 11.94 -8.84 -17.15
C SER A 22 12.85 -9.87 -17.83
N PRO A 23 12.84 -11.14 -17.42
CA PRO A 23 13.48 -12.18 -18.21
C PRO A 23 12.61 -12.54 -19.41
N PRO A 24 13.16 -12.84 -20.57
CA PRO A 24 12.41 -13.42 -21.68
C PRO A 24 12.05 -14.87 -21.36
N ASN A 25 10.75 -15.18 -21.42
CA ASN A 25 10.16 -16.51 -21.54
C ASN A 25 10.64 -17.63 -20.60
N TYR A 26 10.18 -17.61 -19.35
CA TYR A 26 9.94 -18.85 -18.63
C TYR A 26 8.55 -18.80 -17.98
N VAL A 27 7.69 -19.73 -18.39
CA VAL A 27 6.35 -19.94 -17.82
C VAL A 27 6.51 -20.54 -16.44
N THR A 28 6.36 -19.74 -15.40
CA THR A 28 5.99 -20.21 -14.07
C THR A 28 4.83 -19.35 -13.61
N ASN A 29 3.69 -20.00 -13.32
CA ASN A 29 2.40 -19.38 -13.01
C ASN A 29 2.32 -18.59 -11.70
N ALA A 30 3.38 -17.85 -11.31
CA ALA A 30 3.44 -17.11 -10.05
C ALA A 30 3.79 -15.61 -10.19
N TYR A 31 4.02 -15.07 -11.39
CA TYR A 31 4.85 -13.86 -11.49
C TYR A 31 4.23 -12.61 -12.10
N ASP A 32 2.93 -12.58 -12.35
CA ASP A 32 2.33 -11.34 -12.86
C ASP A 32 1.29 -10.71 -11.91
N LEU A 33 1.47 -10.90 -10.60
CA LEU A 33 0.59 -10.34 -9.56
C LEU A 33 0.86 -8.86 -9.26
N ARG A 34 1.76 -8.19 -9.99
CA ARG A 34 2.06 -6.77 -9.78
C ARG A 34 0.98 -5.84 -10.30
N ALA A 35 0.09 -6.31 -11.14
CA ALA A 35 -1.04 -5.54 -11.65
C ALA A 35 -2.27 -5.62 -10.74
N SER A 36 -2.34 -6.57 -9.80
CA SER A 36 -3.54 -6.91 -9.06
C SER A 36 -3.49 -6.56 -7.56
N GLY A 37 -2.89 -5.44 -7.20
CA GLY A 37 -2.64 -5.04 -5.81
C GLY A 37 -3.88 -4.70 -4.96
N ILE A 38 -5.10 -5.01 -5.40
CA ILE A 38 -6.29 -4.60 -4.65
C ILE A 38 -7.18 -5.79 -4.35
N TRP A 39 -7.35 -6.03 -3.05
CA TRP A 39 -8.29 -6.98 -2.51
C TRP A 39 -9.53 -6.28 -1.98
N ILE A 40 -10.70 -6.76 -2.39
CA ILE A 40 -11.97 -6.36 -1.81
C ILE A 40 -12.49 -7.55 -1.03
N SER A 41 -12.42 -7.47 0.30
CA SER A 41 -13.04 -8.44 1.19
C SER A 41 -14.54 -8.19 1.25
N THR A 42 -15.33 -9.02 0.61
CA THR A 42 -16.76 -9.08 0.87
C THR A 42 -16.99 -10.03 2.04
N ASN A 43 -17.23 -9.48 3.24
CA ASN A 43 -17.71 -10.26 4.38
C ASN A 43 -19.12 -10.80 4.10
N ILE A 44 -19.24 -11.94 3.44
CA ILE A 44 -20.46 -12.72 3.37
C ILE A 44 -20.49 -13.64 4.60
N SER A 45 -21.14 -13.18 5.65
CA SER A 45 -21.47 -13.98 6.84
C SER A 45 -22.22 -15.24 6.42
N ARG A 46 -21.57 -16.39 6.43
CA ARG A 46 -22.22 -17.68 6.32
C ARG A 46 -23.01 -17.95 7.61
N ARG A 47 -24.30 -17.66 7.63
CA ARG A 47 -25.21 -18.17 8.65
C ARG A 47 -25.31 -19.69 8.50
N ASN A 48 -24.76 -20.43 9.45
CA ASN A 48 -25.00 -21.86 9.62
C ASN A 48 -26.50 -22.10 9.88
N ARG A 49 -27.22 -22.61 8.88
CA ARG A 49 -28.55 -23.20 9.09
C ARG A 49 -28.39 -24.64 9.54
N ARG A 50 -28.76 -24.91 10.77
CA ARG A 50 -29.01 -26.26 11.28
C ARG A 50 -30.08 -26.93 10.41
N ARG A 51 -29.76 -28.11 9.87
CA ARG A 51 -30.72 -28.99 9.23
C ARG A 51 -31.64 -29.63 10.27
N THR A 52 -32.91 -29.32 10.21
CA THR A 52 -33.97 -30.14 10.84
C THR A 52 -34.61 -30.96 9.74
N THR A 53 -34.51 -32.26 9.84
CA THR A 53 -35.14 -33.21 8.94
C THR A 53 -36.63 -33.35 9.31
N MET A 54 -37.53 -32.96 8.42
CA MET A 54 -38.92 -33.41 8.41
C MET A 54 -39.22 -33.99 7.04
N SER A 55 -39.70 -35.24 7.05
CA SER A 55 -40.19 -35.95 5.90
C SER A 55 -41.65 -35.55 5.63
N VAL A 56 -41.96 -35.05 4.42
CA VAL A 56 -43.32 -35.00 3.88
C VAL A 56 -43.26 -35.15 2.35
N GLY A 57 -44.17 -35.98 1.85
CA GLY A 57 -44.71 -36.32 0.58
C GLY A 57 -44.14 -35.72 -0.72
N ALA A 58 -43.98 -36.63 -1.69
CA ALA A 58 -43.59 -36.30 -3.06
C ALA A 58 -44.75 -35.63 -3.82
N GLU A 59 -44.61 -34.34 -4.12
CA GLU A 59 -45.26 -33.70 -5.25
C GLU A 59 -44.20 -33.33 -6.27
N ALA A 60 -44.48 -33.61 -7.53
CA ALA A 60 -43.58 -33.39 -8.66
C ALA A 60 -43.35 -31.86 -8.83
N LEU A 61 -42.19 -31.38 -8.35
CA LEU A 61 -41.73 -30.02 -8.60
C LEU A 61 -41.08 -29.93 -9.99
N SER A 62 -41.51 -28.96 -10.78
CA SER A 62 -40.86 -28.51 -11.99
C SER A 62 -39.37 -28.32 -11.77
N PRO A 63 -38.49 -28.53 -12.78
CA PRO A 63 -37.05 -28.40 -12.62
C PRO A 63 -36.72 -26.97 -12.18
N VAL A 64 -36.28 -26.83 -10.93
CA VAL A 64 -35.67 -25.59 -10.42
C VAL A 64 -34.37 -25.40 -11.20
N VAL A 65 -34.39 -24.48 -12.15
CA VAL A 65 -33.17 -24.01 -12.81
C VAL A 65 -32.23 -23.53 -11.68
N PRO A 66 -31.03 -24.10 -11.55
CA PRO A 66 -30.10 -23.64 -10.53
C PRO A 66 -29.84 -22.15 -10.77
N PRO A 67 -29.79 -21.32 -9.71
CA PRO A 67 -29.50 -19.92 -9.87
C PRO A 67 -28.19 -19.79 -10.65
N GLN A 68 -28.25 -19.09 -11.79
CA GLN A 68 -27.05 -18.82 -12.57
C GLN A 68 -26.04 -18.17 -11.63
N VAL A 69 -24.88 -18.77 -11.49
CA VAL A 69 -23.74 -18.16 -10.78
C VAL A 69 -23.36 -16.93 -11.59
N VAL A 70 -23.84 -15.77 -11.16
CA VAL A 70 -23.46 -14.51 -11.79
C VAL A 70 -21.98 -14.33 -11.46
N ASN A 71 -21.13 -14.49 -12.44
CA ASN A 71 -19.69 -14.24 -12.32
C ASN A 71 -19.48 -12.75 -12.02
N ARG A 72 -19.35 -12.42 -10.76
CA ARG A 72 -19.06 -11.05 -10.31
C ARG A 72 -17.57 -10.77 -10.41
N LEU A 73 -17.22 -9.57 -10.87
CA LEU A 73 -15.86 -9.08 -11.00
C LEU A 73 -15.63 -7.91 -10.05
N TYR A 74 -14.37 -7.74 -9.64
CA TYR A 74 -13.93 -6.70 -8.72
C TYR A 74 -12.83 -5.90 -9.37
N LEU A 75 -13.02 -4.59 -9.45
CA LEU A 75 -12.10 -3.65 -10.09
C LEU A 75 -11.27 -2.95 -9.03
N GLY A 76 -9.97 -3.19 -9.06
CA GLY A 76 -8.99 -2.48 -8.27
C GLY A 76 -8.15 -1.53 -9.12
N MET A 77 -7.78 -0.38 -8.55
CA MET A 77 -6.89 0.59 -9.19
C MET A 77 -5.79 1.02 -8.23
N ASP A 78 -4.55 1.04 -8.71
CA ASP A 78 -3.35 1.49 -7.98
C ASP A 78 -2.84 2.78 -8.62
N PHE A 79 -2.82 3.87 -7.82
CA PHE A 79 -2.30 5.17 -8.21
C PHE A 79 -0.93 5.40 -7.59
N GLY A 80 0.10 4.89 -8.25
CA GLY A 80 1.49 4.97 -7.81
C GLY A 80 2.18 6.30 -8.11
N THR A 81 3.51 6.30 -8.09
CA THR A 81 4.32 7.52 -8.26
C THR A 81 4.35 8.04 -9.70
N SER A 82 4.50 7.17 -10.69
CA SER A 82 4.73 7.56 -12.10
C SER A 82 3.54 7.27 -13.02
N GLY A 83 2.53 6.58 -12.53
CA GLY A 83 1.37 6.18 -13.31
C GLY A 83 0.40 5.38 -12.48
N ALA A 84 -0.70 4.99 -13.11
CA ALA A 84 -1.72 4.18 -12.48
C ALA A 84 -2.04 2.93 -13.31
N ARG A 85 -2.61 1.94 -12.64
CA ARG A 85 -3.01 0.67 -13.26
C ARG A 85 -4.33 0.19 -12.69
N PHE A 86 -5.01 -0.68 -13.42
CA PHE A 86 -6.14 -1.42 -12.89
C PHE A 86 -5.93 -2.93 -13.04
N ALA A 87 -6.57 -3.68 -12.17
CA ALA A 87 -6.80 -5.11 -12.32
C ALA A 87 -8.27 -5.42 -12.07
N LEU A 88 -8.83 -6.26 -12.94
CA LEU A 88 -10.17 -6.79 -12.82
C LEU A 88 -10.06 -8.26 -12.48
N ILE A 89 -10.51 -8.65 -11.27
CA ILE A 89 -10.39 -10.02 -10.76
C ILE A 89 -11.77 -10.65 -10.54
N ASP A 90 -11.83 -11.98 -10.59
CA ASP A 90 -13.01 -12.75 -10.18
C ASP A 90 -12.99 -13.09 -8.68
N GLN A 91 -13.96 -13.89 -8.23
CA GLN A 91 -14.11 -14.30 -6.83
C GLN A 91 -12.97 -15.21 -6.35
N GLU A 92 -12.30 -15.90 -7.26
CA GLU A 92 -11.14 -16.75 -7.01
C GLU A 92 -9.84 -15.94 -7.00
N GLY A 93 -9.90 -14.64 -7.36
CA GLY A 93 -8.76 -13.74 -7.48
C GLY A 93 -7.96 -13.95 -8.77
N THR A 94 -8.57 -14.55 -9.79
CA THR A 94 -7.95 -14.66 -11.13
C THR A 94 -8.09 -13.35 -11.86
N VAL A 95 -7.00 -12.84 -12.42
CA VAL A 95 -7.02 -11.61 -13.25
C VAL A 95 -7.72 -11.90 -14.56
N ARG A 96 -8.77 -11.13 -14.86
CA ARG A 96 -9.57 -11.21 -16.09
C ARG A 96 -9.22 -10.13 -17.09
N ALA A 97 -8.78 -8.98 -16.59
CA ALA A 97 -8.24 -7.89 -17.39
C ALA A 97 -7.35 -7.01 -16.53
N GLU A 98 -6.40 -6.34 -17.16
CA GLU A 98 -5.53 -5.36 -16.54
C GLU A 98 -5.18 -4.26 -17.55
N GLY A 99 -4.76 -3.10 -17.04
CA GLY A 99 -4.30 -2.00 -17.86
C GLY A 99 -3.44 -1.03 -17.06
N LYS A 100 -2.61 -0.28 -17.77
CA LYS A 100 -1.66 0.67 -17.19
C LYS A 100 -1.65 1.97 -17.99
N ARG A 101 -1.54 3.09 -17.29
CA ARG A 101 -1.37 4.43 -17.87
C ARG A 101 -0.27 5.18 -17.14
N GLU A 102 0.57 5.86 -17.89
CA GLU A 102 1.43 6.91 -17.33
C GLU A 102 0.59 8.16 -17.10
N TYR A 103 1.01 9.00 -16.14
CA TYR A 103 0.30 10.25 -15.92
C TYR A 103 0.56 11.25 -17.04
N PRO A 104 -0.48 11.89 -17.61
CA PRO A 104 -0.27 13.04 -18.45
C PRO A 104 0.31 14.17 -17.57
N LEU A 105 1.44 14.74 -18.00
CA LEU A 105 2.13 15.79 -17.23
C LEU A 105 1.56 17.16 -17.61
N TYR A 106 0.38 17.49 -17.10
CA TYR A 106 -0.17 18.84 -17.24
C TYR A 106 0.66 19.82 -16.43
N LYS A 107 0.95 20.99 -17.00
CA LYS A 107 1.70 22.05 -16.31
C LYS A 107 0.78 23.20 -15.97
N SER A 108 0.90 23.70 -14.73
CA SER A 108 0.34 24.94 -14.27
C SER A 108 1.45 25.73 -13.58
N ASP A 109 1.74 26.95 -14.01
CA ASP A 109 2.79 27.80 -13.45
C ASP A 109 4.15 27.09 -13.29
N GLU A 110 4.63 26.46 -14.37
CA GLU A 110 5.88 25.66 -14.43
C GLU A 110 5.91 24.40 -13.56
N THR A 111 4.84 24.08 -12.84
CA THR A 111 4.72 22.90 -12.02
C THR A 111 3.69 21.93 -12.59
N ILE A 112 3.81 20.64 -12.20
CA ILE A 112 2.86 19.61 -12.63
C ILE A 112 1.55 19.77 -11.86
N ASP A 113 0.42 19.84 -12.57
CA ASP A 113 -0.92 19.72 -12.00
C ASP A 113 -1.27 18.25 -11.80
N TRP A 114 -0.84 17.74 -10.65
CA TRP A 114 -1.07 16.34 -10.28
C TRP A 114 -2.55 16.00 -10.13
N ALA A 115 -3.37 16.92 -9.65
CA ALA A 115 -4.80 16.67 -9.47
C ALA A 115 -5.49 16.41 -10.83
N SER A 116 -5.24 17.26 -11.82
CA SER A 116 -5.75 17.05 -13.18
C SER A 116 -5.18 15.79 -13.82
N SER A 117 -3.90 15.49 -13.60
CA SER A 117 -3.23 14.29 -14.11
C SER A 117 -3.87 13.02 -13.56
N TRP A 118 -4.06 12.93 -12.26
CA TRP A 118 -4.70 11.77 -11.60
C TRP A 118 -6.16 11.62 -12.01
N LYS A 119 -6.93 12.71 -12.02
CA LYS A 119 -8.33 12.69 -12.46
C LYS A 119 -8.47 12.18 -13.90
N THR A 120 -7.67 12.69 -14.81
CA THR A 120 -7.69 12.25 -16.22
C THR A 120 -7.35 10.77 -16.32
N THR A 121 -6.33 10.32 -15.60
CA THR A 121 -5.91 8.92 -15.60
C THR A 121 -6.98 8.00 -15.02
N LEU A 122 -7.70 8.41 -13.97
CA LEU A 122 -8.82 7.65 -13.42
C LEU A 122 -9.87 7.35 -14.50
N PHE A 123 -10.31 8.38 -15.21
CA PHE A 123 -11.34 8.20 -16.25
C PHE A 123 -10.83 7.41 -17.45
N SER A 124 -9.55 7.58 -17.81
CA SER A 124 -8.92 6.79 -18.88
C SER A 124 -8.83 5.31 -18.53
N LEU A 125 -8.47 4.98 -17.26
CA LEU A 125 -8.45 3.59 -16.81
C LEU A 125 -9.86 2.96 -16.78
N LEU A 126 -10.90 3.70 -16.40
CA LEU A 126 -12.29 3.21 -16.48
C LEU A 126 -12.68 2.93 -17.93
N GLU A 127 -12.17 3.72 -18.88
CA GLU A 127 -12.40 3.54 -20.31
C GLU A 127 -11.64 2.33 -20.89
N ASP A 128 -10.50 1.97 -20.30
CA ASP A 128 -9.70 0.79 -20.68
C ASP A 128 -10.30 -0.53 -20.19
N VAL A 129 -11.17 -0.52 -19.19
CA VAL A 129 -11.88 -1.74 -18.76
C VAL A 129 -12.66 -2.32 -19.94
N PRO A 130 -12.44 -3.58 -20.35
CA PRO A 130 -13.10 -4.14 -21.51
C PRO A 130 -14.64 -4.12 -21.40
N ASN A 131 -15.33 -3.64 -22.43
CA ASN A 131 -16.78 -3.44 -22.43
C ASN A 131 -17.59 -4.69 -22.03
N HIS A 132 -17.13 -5.88 -22.46
CA HIS A 132 -17.81 -7.14 -22.16
C HIS A 132 -17.70 -7.58 -20.69
N TYR A 133 -16.87 -6.95 -19.89
CA TYR A 133 -16.76 -7.20 -18.46
C TYR A 133 -17.45 -6.15 -17.59
N ARG A 134 -17.66 -4.94 -18.09
CA ARG A 134 -18.13 -3.80 -17.26
C ARG A 134 -19.43 -4.10 -16.53
N HIS A 135 -20.38 -4.77 -17.19
CA HIS A 135 -21.68 -5.14 -16.60
C HIS A 135 -21.60 -6.18 -15.48
N LEU A 136 -20.44 -6.83 -15.29
CA LEU A 136 -20.18 -7.80 -14.24
C LEU A 136 -19.48 -7.19 -13.00
N VAL A 137 -19.03 -5.93 -13.08
CA VAL A 137 -18.27 -5.29 -12.00
C VAL A 137 -19.17 -5.05 -10.79
N ALA A 138 -18.90 -5.76 -9.70
CA ALA A 138 -19.64 -5.65 -8.45
C ALA A 138 -19.16 -4.51 -7.57
N SER A 139 -17.85 -4.24 -7.58
CA SER A 139 -17.27 -3.19 -6.74
C SER A 139 -15.99 -2.61 -7.35
N ILE A 140 -15.71 -1.37 -6.93
CA ILE A 140 -14.50 -0.62 -7.31
C ILE A 140 -13.82 -0.13 -6.02
N SER A 141 -12.49 -0.22 -5.98
CA SER A 141 -11.65 0.37 -4.94
C SER A 141 -10.37 0.94 -5.56
N ILE A 142 -9.75 1.90 -4.86
CA ILE A 142 -8.52 2.58 -5.30
C ILE A 142 -7.54 2.60 -4.15
N ASP A 143 -6.28 2.24 -4.41
CA ASP A 143 -5.19 2.57 -3.53
C ASP A 143 -4.31 3.68 -4.11
N GLY A 144 -3.54 4.31 -3.25
CA GLY A 144 -2.66 5.41 -3.63
C GLY A 144 -1.42 5.48 -2.76
N THR A 145 -0.51 6.37 -3.13
CA THR A 145 0.75 6.54 -2.40
C THR A 145 0.49 7.05 -0.97
N SER A 146 1.07 6.34 0.00
CA SER A 146 0.92 6.66 1.43
C SER A 146 1.38 8.08 1.75
N ALA A 147 0.58 8.84 2.49
CA ALA A 147 0.83 10.23 2.86
C ALA A 147 0.85 11.25 1.69
N THR A 148 0.43 10.89 0.48
CA THR A 148 0.08 11.88 -0.53
C THR A 148 -1.21 12.56 -0.09
N THR A 149 -1.10 13.87 0.23
CA THR A 149 -2.11 14.63 0.96
C THR A 149 -2.67 15.74 0.08
N MET A 150 -3.99 15.89 0.09
CA MET A 150 -4.71 16.96 -0.57
C MET A 150 -5.52 17.77 0.45
N ILE A 151 -5.54 19.08 0.28
CA ILE A 151 -6.49 19.94 0.97
C ILE A 151 -7.45 20.47 -0.09
N VAL A 152 -8.72 20.15 0.09
CA VAL A 152 -9.78 20.47 -0.86
C VAL A 152 -10.87 21.33 -0.23
N ASP A 153 -11.62 22.03 -1.03
CA ASP A 153 -12.83 22.72 -0.58
C ASP A 153 -13.92 21.67 -0.31
N SER A 154 -14.50 21.70 0.88
CA SER A 154 -15.48 20.71 1.36
C SER A 154 -16.82 20.72 0.61
N ASN A 155 -17.12 21.79 -0.12
CA ASN A 155 -18.36 21.91 -0.90
C ASN A 155 -18.18 21.43 -2.33
N THR A 156 -17.00 21.69 -2.91
CA THR A 156 -16.75 21.46 -4.35
C THR A 156 -15.78 20.31 -4.62
N GLY A 157 -15.00 19.89 -3.63
CA GLY A 157 -13.93 18.90 -3.78
C GLY A 157 -12.73 19.40 -4.60
N GLN A 158 -12.69 20.69 -4.97
CA GLN A 158 -11.59 21.25 -5.74
C GLN A 158 -10.37 21.47 -4.82
N PRO A 159 -9.15 21.20 -5.30
CA PRO A 159 -7.94 21.44 -4.53
C PRO A 159 -7.80 22.93 -4.16
N LEU A 160 -7.54 23.20 -2.88
CA LEU A 160 -7.21 24.56 -2.35
C LEU A 160 -5.72 24.86 -2.43
N SER A 161 -4.91 23.84 -2.68
CA SER A 161 -3.47 23.96 -2.89
C SER A 161 -2.96 22.82 -3.77
N LYS A 162 -1.70 22.92 -4.20
CA LYS A 162 -1.03 21.75 -4.81
C LYS A 162 -1.05 20.58 -3.84
N PRO A 163 -1.25 19.34 -4.33
CA PRO A 163 -1.09 18.15 -3.49
C PRO A 163 0.33 18.07 -2.92
N PHE A 164 0.43 17.66 -1.66
CA PHE A 164 1.71 17.28 -1.06
C PHE A 164 2.01 15.82 -1.40
N LEU A 165 3.02 15.56 -2.21
CA LEU A 165 3.38 14.20 -2.60
C LEU A 165 3.98 13.42 -1.42
N TYR A 166 3.97 12.10 -1.50
CA TYR A 166 4.42 11.19 -0.43
C TYR A 166 5.86 11.46 0.04
N ASN A 167 6.76 11.87 -0.86
CA ASN A 167 8.17 12.16 -0.61
C ASN A 167 8.45 13.63 -0.23
N GLU A 168 7.45 14.51 -0.27
CA GLU A 168 7.59 15.87 0.18
C GLU A 168 7.59 15.98 1.69
N SER A 169 8.44 16.85 2.23
CA SER A 169 8.64 17.07 3.65
C SER A 169 8.27 18.50 4.04
N CYS A 170 7.67 18.64 5.23
CA CYS A 170 7.31 19.91 5.86
C CYS A 170 8.06 20.05 7.20
N PRO A 171 9.38 20.31 7.19
CA PRO A 171 10.18 20.40 8.40
C PRO A 171 9.79 21.58 9.29
N ASP A 172 9.19 22.63 8.75
CA ASP A 172 8.63 23.77 9.45
C ASP A 172 7.52 23.41 10.43
N ALA A 173 6.72 22.39 10.11
CA ALA A 173 5.63 21.90 10.94
C ALA A 173 6.06 20.87 12.00
N LEU A 174 7.21 20.19 11.81
CA LEU A 174 7.65 19.09 12.65
C LEU A 174 7.83 19.45 14.15
N PRO A 175 8.39 20.62 14.55
CA PRO A 175 8.49 20.98 15.96
C PRO A 175 7.12 21.06 16.64
N LEU A 176 6.12 21.63 15.99
CA LEU A 176 4.76 21.72 16.52
C LEU A 176 4.13 20.31 16.63
N VAL A 177 4.25 19.49 15.60
CA VAL A 177 3.73 18.11 15.64
C VAL A 177 4.35 17.31 16.78
N LYS A 178 5.68 17.41 16.98
CA LYS A 178 6.38 16.76 18.10
C LYS A 178 5.97 17.27 19.47
N SER A 179 5.48 18.51 19.57
CA SER A 179 5.03 19.06 20.85
C SER A 179 3.63 18.62 21.29
N ILE A 180 2.79 18.14 20.34
CA ILE A 180 1.42 17.73 20.60
C ILE A 180 1.22 16.22 20.56
N ALA A 181 1.99 15.52 19.71
CA ALA A 181 1.88 14.07 19.56
C ALA A 181 2.72 13.31 20.60
N PRO A 182 2.36 12.07 20.96
CA PRO A 182 3.19 11.22 21.79
C PRO A 182 4.61 11.05 21.21
N VAL A 183 5.58 10.91 22.10
CA VAL A 183 7.00 10.70 21.71
C VAL A 183 7.08 9.47 20.80
N ASN A 184 7.81 9.57 19.71
CA ASN A 184 8.01 8.51 18.72
C ASN A 184 6.74 8.04 17.97
N HIS A 185 5.66 8.82 18.02
CA HIS A 185 4.47 8.52 17.20
C HIS A 185 4.79 8.63 15.71
N THR A 186 4.12 7.82 14.85
CA THR A 186 4.33 7.79 13.39
C THR A 186 4.16 9.14 12.70
N VAL A 187 3.37 10.05 13.28
CA VAL A 187 3.19 11.42 12.76
C VAL A 187 4.40 12.32 12.99
N CYS A 188 5.35 11.95 13.87
CA CYS A 188 6.55 12.70 14.19
C CYS A 188 7.63 12.61 13.10
N SER A 189 7.21 12.62 11.85
CA SER A 189 8.05 12.65 10.64
C SER A 189 7.67 13.86 9.80
N ALA A 190 8.66 14.57 9.25
CA ALA A 190 8.42 15.74 8.40
C ALA A 190 7.61 15.43 7.13
N SER A 191 7.62 14.16 6.68
CA SER A 191 6.83 13.68 5.53
C SER A 191 5.44 13.15 5.91
N SER A 192 5.05 13.18 7.19
CA SER A 192 3.74 12.71 7.64
C SER A 192 2.60 13.59 7.11
N THR A 193 1.43 12.99 6.94
CA THR A 193 0.22 13.73 6.58
C THR A 193 -0.09 14.84 7.59
N LEU A 194 0.16 14.60 8.89
CA LEU A 194 -0.06 15.64 9.91
C LEU A 194 0.87 16.84 9.75
N CYS A 195 2.17 16.62 9.46
CA CYS A 195 3.09 17.74 9.19
C CYS A 195 2.66 18.54 7.95
N LYS A 196 2.17 17.88 6.90
CA LYS A 196 1.65 18.54 5.69
C LYS A 196 0.40 19.36 5.99
N LEU A 197 -0.54 18.81 6.77
CA LEU A 197 -1.73 19.52 7.22
C LEU A 197 -1.39 20.75 8.04
N VAL A 198 -0.50 20.62 9.03
CA VAL A 198 -0.04 21.73 9.89
C VAL A 198 0.68 22.80 9.09
N SER A 199 1.56 22.40 8.17
CA SER A 199 2.28 23.34 7.29
C SER A 199 1.30 24.12 6.40
N TRP A 200 0.29 23.45 5.81
CA TRP A 200 -0.76 24.14 5.06
C TRP A 200 -1.57 25.07 5.95
N TRP A 201 -2.03 24.59 7.11
CA TRP A 201 -2.83 25.38 8.05
C TRP A 201 -2.14 26.67 8.47
N ASN A 202 -0.83 26.62 8.74
CA ASN A 202 -0.06 27.79 9.16
C ASN A 202 0.16 28.82 8.04
N ARG A 203 0.14 28.39 6.78
CA ARG A 203 0.35 29.23 5.60
C ARG A 203 -0.94 29.74 4.97
N ALA A 204 -2.05 29.10 5.23
CA ALA A 204 -3.32 29.44 4.61
C ALA A 204 -3.89 30.73 5.23
N ASP A 205 -4.12 31.74 4.40
CA ASP A 205 -4.71 33.01 4.80
C ASP A 205 -6.25 32.99 4.76
N SER A 206 -6.82 32.07 3.95
CA SER A 206 -8.28 31.96 3.72
C SER A 206 -8.69 30.49 3.55
N ASN A 207 -10.00 30.26 3.47
CA ASN A 207 -10.61 28.94 3.17
C ASN A 207 -10.41 27.85 4.24
N LYS A 208 -9.95 28.19 5.44
CA LYS A 208 -9.76 27.20 6.52
C LYS A 208 -11.08 26.56 6.96
N GLU A 209 -12.17 27.34 6.93
CA GLU A 209 -13.50 26.87 7.36
C GLU A 209 -14.16 25.91 6.36
N SER A 210 -13.85 26.07 5.06
CA SER A 210 -14.33 25.21 4.00
C SER A 210 -13.33 24.14 3.56
N ALA A 211 -12.20 24.05 4.24
CA ALA A 211 -11.17 23.07 3.89
C ALA A 211 -11.47 21.69 4.43
N MET A 212 -11.02 20.66 3.71
CA MET A 212 -11.07 19.26 4.10
C MET A 212 -9.79 18.54 3.67
N LEU A 213 -9.26 17.71 4.55
CA LEU A 213 -8.12 16.85 4.25
C LEU A 213 -8.59 15.56 3.62
N LEU A 214 -7.95 15.17 2.51
CA LEU A 214 -8.09 13.87 1.87
C LEU A 214 -6.71 13.33 1.49
N HIS A 215 -6.61 12.02 1.33
CA HIS A 215 -5.47 11.40 0.66
C HIS A 215 -5.77 11.24 -0.83
N GLN A 216 -4.75 10.94 -1.63
CA GLN A 216 -4.90 10.73 -3.07
C GLN A 216 -6.00 9.74 -3.42
N ALA A 217 -6.00 8.56 -2.77
CA ALA A 217 -7.01 7.52 -2.99
C ALA A 217 -8.42 8.00 -2.62
N ASP A 218 -8.56 8.70 -1.49
CA ASP A 218 -9.84 9.22 -0.99
C ASP A 218 -10.47 10.20 -1.99
N TRP A 219 -9.65 11.12 -2.51
CA TRP A 219 -10.08 12.13 -3.47
C TRP A 219 -10.49 11.51 -4.80
N LEU A 220 -9.77 10.49 -5.27
CA LEU A 220 -10.12 9.77 -6.49
C LEU A 220 -11.39 8.94 -6.32
N LEU A 221 -11.58 8.28 -5.18
CA LEU A 221 -12.80 7.54 -4.85
C LEU A 221 -14.01 8.46 -4.79
N TRP A 222 -13.84 9.70 -4.29
CA TRP A 222 -14.92 10.68 -4.25
C TRP A 222 -15.54 10.92 -5.64
N PHE A 223 -14.76 10.98 -6.72
CA PHE A 223 -15.33 11.10 -8.07
C PHE A 223 -16.29 9.97 -8.40
N LEU A 224 -16.06 8.78 -7.83
CA LEU A 224 -16.84 7.58 -8.12
C LEU A 224 -18.13 7.50 -7.29
N HIS A 225 -18.07 7.80 -5.98
CA HIS A 225 -19.22 7.65 -5.07
C HIS A 225 -19.88 8.98 -4.65
N GLY A 226 -19.24 10.12 -4.90
CA GLY A 226 -19.80 11.44 -4.65
C GLY A 226 -19.85 11.92 -3.20
N LYS A 227 -19.38 11.14 -2.21
CA LYS A 227 -19.38 11.50 -0.79
C LYS A 227 -17.98 11.99 -0.39
N LEU A 228 -17.82 13.30 -0.23
CA LEU A 228 -16.56 13.89 0.17
C LEU A 228 -16.27 13.60 1.66
N GLY A 229 -15.00 13.57 2.04
CA GLY A 229 -14.58 13.44 3.44
C GLY A 229 -14.54 12.03 4.01
N VAL A 230 -14.44 10.99 3.18
CA VAL A 230 -14.29 9.60 3.63
C VAL A 230 -12.87 9.12 3.31
N SER A 231 -12.20 8.52 4.30
CA SER A 231 -10.88 7.90 4.19
C SER A 231 -10.87 6.50 4.80
N ASP A 232 -9.73 5.83 4.73
CA ASP A 232 -9.49 4.56 5.41
C ASP A 232 -8.42 4.68 6.49
N TYR A 233 -8.39 3.71 7.43
CA TYR A 233 -7.49 3.80 8.58
C TYR A 233 -6.00 3.65 8.22
N ASN A 234 -5.63 3.06 7.07
CA ASN A 234 -4.24 2.95 6.64
C ASN A 234 -3.72 4.28 6.06
N ASN A 235 -4.54 4.97 5.28
CA ASN A 235 -4.24 6.32 4.82
C ASN A 235 -4.23 7.31 6.01
N ALA A 236 -5.22 7.23 6.89
CA ALA A 236 -5.36 8.13 8.03
C ALA A 236 -4.33 7.91 9.16
N LEU A 237 -3.57 6.80 9.16
CA LEU A 237 -2.54 6.51 10.15
C LEU A 237 -1.51 7.65 10.27
N LYS A 238 -1.06 8.21 9.13
CA LYS A 238 -0.04 9.27 9.11
C LYS A 238 -0.57 10.68 9.36
N VAL A 239 -1.88 10.84 9.52
CA VAL A 239 -2.48 12.05 10.10
C VAL A 239 -2.73 11.91 11.59
N GLY A 240 -2.63 10.68 12.12
CA GLY A 240 -2.73 10.41 13.55
C GLY A 240 -4.00 9.67 13.98
N TYR A 241 -4.74 9.07 13.05
CA TYR A 241 -5.82 8.14 13.39
C TYR A 241 -5.27 6.92 14.10
N ASP A 242 -5.90 6.50 15.20
CA ASP A 242 -5.55 5.26 15.89
C ASP A 242 -6.49 4.13 15.47
N PRO A 243 -6.00 3.21 14.64
CA PRO A 243 -6.83 2.11 14.16
C PRO A 243 -7.13 1.05 15.23
N GLU A 244 -6.49 1.08 16.39
CA GLU A 244 -6.76 0.13 17.49
C GLU A 244 -8.06 0.47 18.21
N VAL A 245 -8.31 1.76 18.41
CA VAL A 245 -9.52 2.26 19.06
C VAL A 245 -10.53 2.87 18.09
N ASP A 246 -10.26 2.78 16.78
CA ASP A 246 -11.08 3.31 15.68
C ASP A 246 -11.46 4.78 15.86
N SER A 247 -10.52 5.63 16.29
CA SER A 247 -10.77 7.05 16.53
C SER A 247 -9.53 7.92 16.38
N TYR A 248 -9.75 9.23 16.22
CA TYR A 248 -8.69 10.21 16.39
C TYR A 248 -8.41 10.46 17.88
N PRO A 249 -7.14 10.51 18.29
CA PRO A 249 -6.78 10.70 19.70
C PRO A 249 -7.11 12.13 20.18
N PRO A 250 -7.38 12.31 21.51
CA PRO A 250 -7.73 13.61 22.08
C PRO A 250 -6.73 14.74 21.81
N TRP A 251 -5.42 14.42 21.78
CA TRP A 251 -4.38 15.41 21.50
C TRP A 251 -4.50 16.01 20.08
N LEU A 252 -5.02 15.25 19.12
CA LEU A 252 -5.25 15.71 17.75
C LEU A 252 -6.60 16.42 17.63
N LEU A 253 -7.64 15.89 18.28
CA LEU A 253 -8.98 16.52 18.29
C LEU A 253 -9.01 17.88 18.97
N ALA A 254 -8.08 18.16 19.89
CA ALA A 254 -7.93 19.48 20.52
C ALA A 254 -7.31 20.54 19.59
N GLN A 255 -6.86 20.18 18.40
CA GLN A 255 -6.20 21.10 17.48
C GLN A 255 -7.21 21.89 16.63
N PRO A 256 -6.92 23.14 16.25
CA PRO A 256 -7.86 23.96 15.48
C PRO A 256 -8.16 23.42 14.06
N TYR A 257 -7.29 22.58 13.52
CA TYR A 257 -7.46 21.93 12.21
C TYR A 257 -8.14 20.55 12.31
N SER A 258 -8.59 20.14 13.47
CA SER A 258 -9.27 18.83 13.66
C SER A 258 -10.56 18.72 12.85
N GLN A 259 -11.22 19.83 12.57
CA GLN A 259 -12.41 19.90 11.74
C GLN A 259 -12.16 19.51 10.27
N LEU A 260 -10.90 19.50 9.80
CA LEU A 260 -10.55 19.13 8.45
C LEU A 260 -10.37 17.61 8.27
N LEU A 261 -10.34 16.86 9.39
CA LEU A 261 -10.05 15.42 9.36
C LEU A 261 -11.20 14.64 8.73
N PRO A 262 -10.91 13.66 7.84
CA PRO A 262 -11.93 12.85 7.21
C PRO A 262 -12.57 11.85 8.19
N TYR A 263 -13.77 11.40 7.86
CA TYR A 263 -14.39 10.24 8.51
C TYR A 263 -13.70 8.96 8.05
N VAL A 264 -13.22 8.15 9.00
CA VAL A 264 -12.39 6.98 8.71
C VAL A 264 -13.21 5.70 8.79
N LYS A 265 -12.98 4.79 7.84
CA LYS A 265 -13.55 3.45 7.78
C LYS A 265 -12.44 2.40 7.62
N ALA A 266 -12.79 1.13 7.82
CA ALA A 266 -11.90 0.03 7.45
C ALA A 266 -11.74 -0.04 5.92
N PRO A 267 -10.56 -0.38 5.37
CA PRO A 267 -10.38 -0.68 3.96
C PRO A 267 -11.40 -1.71 3.44
N GLY A 268 -11.87 -1.54 2.20
CA GLY A 268 -12.87 -2.41 1.60
C GLY A 268 -14.31 -2.18 2.10
N THR A 269 -14.55 -1.21 3.00
CA THR A 269 -15.91 -0.89 3.46
C THR A 269 -16.70 -0.17 2.35
N CYS A 270 -17.91 -0.62 2.08
CA CYS A 270 -18.79 0.05 1.12
C CYS A 270 -19.10 1.48 1.57
N ILE A 271 -18.81 2.45 0.68
CA ILE A 271 -19.13 3.87 0.87
C ILE A 271 -20.50 4.19 0.26
N GLY A 272 -20.78 3.62 -0.90
CA GLY A 272 -22.01 3.84 -1.64
C GLY A 272 -22.00 3.19 -3.01
N TYR A 273 -23.02 3.45 -3.78
CA TYR A 273 -23.08 3.03 -5.17
C TYR A 273 -22.21 3.93 -6.06
N LEU A 274 -21.72 3.36 -7.15
CA LEU A 274 -21.08 4.13 -8.21
C LEU A 274 -22.08 5.18 -8.75
N LYS A 275 -21.64 6.42 -8.91
CA LYS A 275 -22.47 7.53 -9.40
C LYS A 275 -23.14 7.20 -10.72
N GLU A 276 -24.36 7.69 -10.92
CA GLU A 276 -25.16 7.40 -12.09
C GLU A 276 -24.53 7.92 -13.40
N ASP A 277 -23.93 9.10 -13.37
CA ASP A 277 -23.21 9.67 -14.51
C ASP A 277 -22.03 8.78 -14.96
N ILE A 278 -21.30 8.21 -13.99
CA ILE A 278 -20.21 7.28 -14.25
C ILE A 278 -20.74 5.94 -14.77
N ARG A 279 -21.78 5.38 -14.11
CA ARG A 279 -22.39 4.11 -14.55
C ARG A 279 -22.89 4.20 -15.99
N SER A 280 -23.64 5.26 -16.30
CA SER A 280 -24.21 5.47 -17.62
C SER A 280 -23.14 5.70 -18.68
N ARG A 281 -22.10 6.47 -18.36
CA ARG A 281 -21.00 6.76 -19.29
C ARG A 281 -20.20 5.50 -19.66
N PHE A 282 -19.90 4.65 -18.67
CA PHE A 282 -18.99 3.52 -18.87
C PHE A 282 -19.69 2.16 -18.96
N GLY A 283 -20.99 2.08 -18.73
CA GLY A 283 -21.76 0.83 -18.81
C GLY A 283 -21.58 -0.11 -17.60
N PHE A 284 -21.34 0.44 -16.42
CA PHE A 284 -21.31 -0.33 -15.16
C PHE A 284 -22.73 -0.62 -14.64
N PRO A 285 -22.93 -1.71 -13.87
CA PRO A 285 -24.25 -2.09 -13.37
C PRO A 285 -24.76 -1.13 -12.26
N ASN A 286 -26.08 -1.10 -12.08
CA ASN A 286 -26.73 -0.23 -11.08
C ASN A 286 -26.36 -0.59 -9.64
N ASP A 287 -25.99 -1.82 -9.39
CA ASP A 287 -25.60 -2.34 -8.08
C ASP A 287 -24.08 -2.36 -7.85
N CYS A 288 -23.30 -1.75 -8.74
CA CYS A 288 -21.87 -1.56 -8.54
C CYS A 288 -21.62 -0.62 -7.35
N ILE A 289 -20.90 -1.11 -6.33
CA ILE A 289 -20.54 -0.32 -5.15
C ILE A 289 -19.13 0.23 -5.27
N VAL A 290 -18.86 1.30 -4.54
CA VAL A 290 -17.52 1.85 -4.34
C VAL A 290 -17.11 1.63 -2.89
N CYS A 291 -15.94 1.05 -2.69
CA CYS A 291 -15.41 0.74 -1.37
C CYS A 291 -14.25 1.67 -1.02
N THR A 292 -14.00 1.87 0.28
CA THR A 292 -12.78 2.52 0.78
C THR A 292 -11.55 1.79 0.25
N GLY A 293 -10.51 2.56 0.00
CA GLY A 293 -9.23 2.06 -0.47
C GLY A 293 -8.27 1.67 0.64
N THR A 294 -7.00 1.79 0.31
CA THR A 294 -5.88 1.63 1.23
C THR A 294 -4.64 2.33 0.66
N THR A 295 -3.46 2.10 1.22
CA THR A 295 -2.19 2.56 0.64
C THR A 295 -1.60 1.52 -0.30
N ASP A 296 -0.83 1.96 -1.30
CA ASP A 296 -0.09 1.15 -2.26
C ASP A 296 0.70 -0.01 -1.62
N SER A 297 1.37 0.28 -0.51
CA SER A 297 2.19 -0.72 0.19
C SER A 297 1.37 -1.79 0.91
N ILE A 298 0.13 -1.46 1.34
CA ILE A 298 -0.79 -2.44 1.93
C ILE A 298 -1.44 -3.26 0.82
N ALA A 299 -1.83 -2.62 -0.29
CA ALA A 299 -2.35 -3.31 -1.46
C ALA A 299 -1.34 -4.32 -2.01
N ALA A 300 -0.05 -3.96 -2.10
CA ALA A 300 1.02 -4.87 -2.49
C ALA A 300 1.15 -6.08 -1.54
N PHE A 301 1.01 -5.88 -0.23
CA PHE A 301 0.99 -7.00 0.72
C PHE A 301 -0.20 -7.94 0.48
N LEU A 302 -1.39 -7.39 0.28
CA LEU A 302 -2.59 -8.19 -0.01
C LEU A 302 -2.45 -8.98 -1.31
N ALA A 303 -1.82 -8.41 -2.33
CA ALA A 303 -1.54 -9.09 -3.60
C ALA A 303 -0.64 -10.31 -3.44
N ALA A 304 0.27 -10.31 -2.45
CA ALA A 304 1.12 -11.46 -2.13
C ALA A 304 0.37 -12.63 -1.48
N ARG A 305 -0.91 -12.44 -1.12
CA ARG A 305 -1.79 -13.47 -0.51
C ARG A 305 -1.25 -14.09 0.78
N ALA A 306 -0.44 -13.36 1.53
CA ALA A 306 -0.06 -13.75 2.88
C ALA A 306 -1.28 -13.56 3.81
N THR A 307 -1.77 -14.64 4.42
CA THR A 307 -3.03 -14.66 5.17
C THR A 307 -2.91 -15.23 6.59
N LEU A 308 -1.75 -15.81 6.91
CA LEU A 308 -1.53 -16.45 8.20
C LEU A 308 -0.56 -15.61 9.05
N PRO A 309 -0.81 -15.45 10.36
CA PRO A 309 0.16 -14.85 11.27
C PRO A 309 1.53 -15.50 11.14
N GLY A 310 2.59 -14.71 11.17
CA GLY A 310 3.96 -15.15 10.95
C GLY A 310 4.41 -15.18 9.48
N GLN A 311 3.51 -15.00 8.53
CA GLN A 311 3.92 -14.81 7.13
C GLN A 311 4.41 -13.38 6.91
N ALA A 312 5.55 -13.26 6.23
CA ALA A 312 6.13 -11.99 5.86
C ALA A 312 6.17 -11.81 4.35
N VAL A 313 6.12 -10.58 3.91
CA VAL A 313 6.32 -10.17 2.51
C VAL A 313 7.45 -9.17 2.48
N THR A 314 8.50 -9.52 1.74
CA THR A 314 9.62 -8.62 1.44
C THR A 314 9.43 -8.00 0.06
N SER A 315 9.53 -6.69 -0.01
CA SER A 315 9.53 -5.93 -1.25
C SER A 315 10.91 -5.32 -1.47
N LEU A 316 11.64 -5.83 -2.45
CA LEU A 316 12.91 -5.26 -2.89
C LEU A 316 12.69 -4.38 -4.12
N GLY A 317 12.38 -3.12 -3.86
CA GLY A 317 12.25 -2.08 -4.87
C GLY A 317 13.48 -1.17 -4.89
N SER A 318 13.30 0.13 -5.07
CA SER A 318 14.36 1.12 -4.82
C SER A 318 14.87 1.06 -3.39
N THR A 319 13.98 0.74 -2.45
CA THR A 319 14.26 0.47 -1.04
C THR A 319 13.74 -0.92 -0.66
N LEU A 320 14.27 -1.47 0.43
CA LEU A 320 13.81 -2.72 1.02
C LEU A 320 12.67 -2.42 2.00
N ALA A 321 11.55 -3.10 1.86
CA ALA A 321 10.45 -3.01 2.82
C ALA A 321 10.00 -4.41 3.23
N ILE A 322 9.77 -4.60 4.52
CA ILE A 322 9.31 -5.87 5.07
C ILE A 322 8.02 -5.64 5.83
N LYS A 323 7.06 -6.53 5.64
CA LYS A 323 5.79 -6.55 6.36
C LYS A 323 5.49 -7.95 6.84
N LEU A 324 5.28 -8.09 8.13
CA LEU A 324 4.94 -9.34 8.82
C LEU A 324 3.49 -9.28 9.29
N LEU A 325 2.70 -10.30 8.99
CA LEU A 325 1.37 -10.44 9.54
C LEU A 325 1.43 -10.94 10.99
N SER A 326 0.90 -10.14 11.91
CA SER A 326 0.96 -10.37 13.36
C SER A 326 -0.43 -10.32 13.99
N THR A 327 -0.62 -11.04 15.07
CA THR A 327 -1.80 -10.94 15.93
C THR A 327 -1.72 -9.77 16.91
N SER A 328 -0.53 -9.18 17.08
CA SER A 328 -0.28 -8.07 18.00
C SER A 328 0.26 -6.85 17.27
N ARG A 329 -0.13 -5.66 17.73
CA ARG A 329 0.45 -4.40 17.31
C ARG A 329 1.85 -4.24 17.89
N ILE A 330 2.81 -3.83 17.07
CA ILE A 330 4.19 -3.56 17.49
C ILE A 330 4.62 -2.26 16.82
N ASP A 331 4.88 -1.25 17.63
CA ASP A 331 5.43 0.03 17.18
C ASP A 331 6.69 0.32 17.98
N ASP A 332 7.85 0.49 17.31
CA ASP A 332 9.11 0.87 17.94
C ASP A 332 9.92 1.78 17.01
N ALA A 333 9.87 3.07 17.31
CA ALA A 333 10.55 4.07 16.51
C ALA A 333 12.09 3.97 16.52
N ARG A 334 12.69 3.31 17.52
CA ARG A 334 14.15 3.09 17.58
C ARG A 334 14.62 2.20 16.44
N PHE A 335 13.74 1.30 16.01
CA PHE A 335 13.98 0.36 14.92
C PHE A 335 13.23 0.73 13.63
N GLY A 336 12.50 1.86 13.62
CA GLY A 336 11.68 2.25 12.48
C GLY A 336 10.50 1.32 12.20
N VAL A 337 10.07 0.54 13.21
CA VAL A 337 8.96 -0.41 13.13
C VAL A 337 7.66 0.28 13.47
N TYR A 338 6.63 0.06 12.66
CA TYR A 338 5.27 0.49 12.95
C TYR A 338 4.25 -0.45 12.31
N SER A 339 3.03 -0.44 12.86
CA SER A 339 1.98 -1.37 12.49
C SER A 339 0.85 -0.68 11.72
N HIS A 340 0.43 -1.32 10.63
CA HIS A 340 -0.85 -1.02 9.98
C HIS A 340 -1.88 -2.06 10.40
N ARG A 341 -3.13 -1.65 10.57
CA ARG A 341 -4.21 -2.60 10.82
C ARG A 341 -4.63 -3.30 9.52
N LEU A 342 -4.91 -4.59 9.63
CA LEU A 342 -5.51 -5.40 8.57
C LEU A 342 -6.59 -6.29 9.20
N ASP A 343 -7.85 -5.88 9.10
CA ASP A 343 -8.99 -6.47 9.81
C ASP A 343 -8.75 -6.54 11.33
N ASN A 344 -8.62 -7.75 11.88
CA ASN A 344 -8.32 -8.04 13.29
C ASN A 344 -6.85 -8.44 13.51
N MET A 345 -5.99 -8.18 12.54
CA MET A 345 -4.55 -8.43 12.59
C MET A 345 -3.77 -7.14 12.32
N TRP A 346 -2.44 -7.25 12.41
CA TRP A 346 -1.51 -6.15 12.22
C TRP A 346 -0.45 -6.50 11.19
N LEU A 347 -0.15 -5.57 10.31
CA LEU A 347 1.01 -5.63 9.44
C LEU A 347 2.14 -4.83 10.08
N VAL A 348 2.99 -5.55 10.80
CA VAL A 348 4.18 -5.01 11.46
C VAL A 348 5.30 -4.94 10.44
N GLY A 349 6.03 -3.84 10.39
CA GLY A 349 7.18 -3.76 9.51
C GLY A 349 7.80 -2.39 9.42
N GLY A 350 8.80 -2.30 8.57
CA GLY A 350 9.55 -1.08 8.29
C GLY A 350 10.10 -1.06 6.88
N ALA A 351 10.77 0.02 6.55
CA ALA A 351 11.43 0.19 5.26
C ALA A 351 12.84 0.76 5.45
N SER A 352 13.83 -0.03 5.04
CA SER A 352 15.24 0.38 5.00
C SER A 352 15.51 1.27 3.79
N ASN A 353 16.52 2.12 3.89
CA ASN A 353 17.03 2.92 2.78
C ASN A 353 17.96 2.11 1.85
N THR A 354 18.32 0.87 2.22
CA THR A 354 18.97 -0.07 1.30
C THR A 354 18.01 -0.58 0.23
N GLY A 355 18.52 -1.17 -0.83
CA GLY A 355 17.70 -1.77 -1.87
C GLY A 355 18.26 -1.60 -3.28
N GLY A 356 17.39 -1.80 -4.28
CA GLY A 356 17.78 -1.75 -5.69
C GLY A 356 18.35 -0.41 -6.16
N ALA A 357 18.02 0.70 -5.49
CA ALA A 357 18.61 1.99 -5.83
C ALA A 357 20.12 2.05 -5.61
N VAL A 358 20.65 1.34 -4.59
CA VAL A 358 22.09 1.23 -4.36
C VAL A 358 22.77 0.50 -5.52
N LEU A 359 22.15 -0.59 -5.98
CA LEU A 359 22.70 -1.37 -7.10
C LEU A 359 22.79 -0.54 -8.37
N ARG A 360 21.75 0.26 -8.68
CA ARG A 360 21.71 1.13 -9.87
C ARG A 360 22.63 2.34 -9.81
N GLN A 361 23.15 2.70 -8.65
CA GLN A 361 24.22 3.70 -8.54
C GLN A 361 25.59 3.15 -8.97
N ILE A 362 25.74 1.81 -8.98
CA ILE A 362 27.03 1.13 -9.18
C ILE A 362 27.07 0.41 -10.53
N PHE A 363 25.94 -0.17 -10.94
CA PHE A 363 25.82 -1.04 -12.10
C PHE A 363 24.61 -0.67 -12.96
N THR A 364 24.71 -0.92 -14.26
CA THR A 364 23.57 -0.88 -15.19
C THR A 364 22.66 -2.10 -14.99
N ASP A 365 21.42 -2.04 -15.51
CA ASP A 365 20.48 -3.16 -15.42
C ASP A 365 21.00 -4.39 -16.19
N GLU A 366 21.72 -4.19 -17.31
CA GLU A 366 22.35 -5.24 -18.12
C GLU A 366 23.51 -5.92 -17.35
N GLU A 367 24.37 -5.13 -16.70
CA GLU A 367 25.45 -5.67 -15.86
C GLU A 367 24.89 -6.47 -14.67
N LEU A 368 23.84 -5.97 -14.02
CA LEU A 368 23.16 -6.68 -12.93
C LEU A 368 22.59 -8.01 -13.39
N GLU A 369 21.96 -8.05 -14.57
CA GLU A 369 21.42 -9.29 -15.13
C GLU A 369 22.52 -10.31 -15.44
N GLU A 370 23.61 -9.88 -16.06
CA GLU A 370 24.71 -10.76 -16.47
C GLU A 370 25.51 -11.30 -15.27
N MET A 371 25.81 -10.43 -14.30
CA MET A 371 26.58 -10.81 -13.11
C MET A 371 25.77 -11.66 -12.14
N SER A 372 24.48 -11.41 -12.00
CA SER A 372 23.63 -12.20 -11.10
C SER A 372 23.56 -13.68 -11.47
N LYS A 373 23.66 -14.01 -12.76
CA LYS A 373 23.72 -15.40 -13.27
C LYS A 373 24.99 -16.15 -12.83
N GLN A 374 26.06 -15.40 -12.49
CA GLN A 374 27.35 -15.94 -12.08
C GLN A 374 27.47 -16.13 -10.55
N ILE A 375 26.56 -15.56 -9.79
CA ILE A 375 26.55 -15.71 -8.33
C ILE A 375 26.05 -17.09 -7.93
N ASN A 376 26.80 -17.76 -7.05
CA ASN A 376 26.35 -18.98 -6.40
C ASN A 376 25.66 -18.64 -5.06
N PRO A 377 24.33 -18.70 -4.97
CA PRO A 377 23.59 -18.31 -3.75
C PRO A 377 23.83 -19.26 -2.57
N MET A 378 24.43 -20.45 -2.80
CA MET A 378 24.76 -21.41 -1.74
C MET A 378 26.11 -21.12 -1.09
N LYS A 379 26.88 -20.16 -1.60
CA LYS A 379 28.17 -19.76 -1.06
C LYS A 379 28.06 -18.38 -0.44
N SER A 380 28.34 -18.27 0.87
CA SER A 380 28.32 -16.97 1.54
C SER A 380 29.47 -16.06 1.08
N SER A 381 29.18 -14.78 0.97
CA SER A 381 30.17 -13.75 0.73
C SER A 381 30.92 -13.41 2.02
N PRO A 382 32.26 -13.28 1.98
CA PRO A 382 33.03 -12.79 3.15
C PRO A 382 32.89 -11.28 3.36
N LEU A 383 32.26 -10.56 2.41
CA LEU A 383 32.13 -9.13 2.45
C LEU A 383 30.96 -8.73 3.36
N ASP A 384 31.20 -7.74 4.22
CA ASP A 384 30.22 -7.21 5.15
C ASP A 384 29.98 -5.72 4.87
N TYR A 385 28.86 -5.45 4.17
CA TYR A 385 28.47 -4.10 3.78
C TYR A 385 27.26 -3.61 4.56
N TYR A 386 27.01 -2.31 4.51
CA TYR A 386 25.73 -1.69 4.79
C TYR A 386 25.41 -0.76 3.61
N PRO A 387 24.72 -1.28 2.60
CA PRO A 387 24.58 -0.60 1.30
C PRO A 387 23.46 0.44 1.33
N LEU A 388 23.84 1.72 1.48
CA LEU A 388 22.94 2.87 1.43
C LEU A 388 23.28 3.78 0.26
N THR A 389 22.28 4.48 -0.28
CA THR A 389 22.47 5.49 -1.34
C THR A 389 23.01 6.80 -0.79
N SER A 390 22.78 7.10 0.49
CA SER A 390 23.18 8.32 1.20
C SER A 390 23.23 8.07 2.71
N ILE A 391 23.69 9.05 3.47
CA ILE A 391 23.69 9.01 4.94
C ILE A 391 22.24 8.93 5.46
N GLY A 392 22.03 8.08 6.45
CA GLY A 392 20.78 7.89 7.17
C GLY A 392 20.08 6.57 6.87
N GLU A 393 19.64 5.91 7.93
CA GLU A 393 18.84 4.69 7.87
C GLU A 393 17.56 4.86 8.69
N ARG A 394 16.48 4.20 8.24
CA ARG A 394 15.16 4.23 8.90
C ARG A 394 14.86 2.93 9.63
N PHE A 395 15.38 1.81 9.14
CA PHE A 395 15.06 0.45 9.54
C PHE A 395 16.17 -0.52 9.06
N PRO A 396 16.64 -1.49 9.84
CA PRO A 396 16.19 -1.92 11.16
C PRO A 396 16.73 -1.07 12.33
N VAL A 397 17.44 -0.02 12.06
CA VAL A 397 17.94 0.94 13.06
C VAL A 397 17.63 2.35 12.56
N ALA A 398 16.81 3.09 13.30
CA ALA A 398 16.49 4.47 12.95
C ALA A 398 17.67 5.39 13.33
N ASP A 399 18.69 5.43 12.46
CA ASP A 399 19.90 6.25 12.64
C ASP A 399 20.07 7.24 11.48
N PRO A 400 19.75 8.52 11.66
CA PRO A 400 19.89 9.54 10.62
C PRO A 400 21.35 9.86 10.25
N GLN A 401 22.33 9.36 11.01
CA GLN A 401 23.76 9.58 10.77
C GLN A 401 24.48 8.34 10.24
N MET A 402 23.77 7.22 10.05
CA MET A 402 24.36 5.99 9.54
C MET A 402 24.96 6.22 8.16
N SER A 403 26.25 5.98 8.02
CA SER A 403 26.97 6.14 6.77
C SER A 403 26.94 4.87 5.93
N PRO A 404 26.89 4.99 4.59
CA PRO A 404 27.07 3.86 3.70
C PRO A 404 28.39 3.14 3.97
N ARG A 405 28.38 1.81 3.99
CA ARG A 405 29.59 0.98 4.11
C ARG A 405 29.62 0.00 2.94
N LEU A 406 30.45 0.34 1.91
CA LEU A 406 30.61 -0.39 0.65
C LEU A 406 32.08 -0.72 0.37
N HIS A 407 32.91 -0.76 1.40
CA HIS A 407 34.34 -1.08 1.30
C HIS A 407 34.70 -2.25 2.23
N PRO A 408 35.72 -3.06 1.86
CA PRO A 408 36.57 -2.94 0.64
C PRO A 408 35.81 -3.34 -0.63
N ARG A 409 36.14 -2.71 -1.78
CA ARG A 409 35.64 -3.15 -3.09
C ARG A 409 36.62 -4.17 -3.65
N PRO A 410 36.23 -5.42 -3.95
CA PRO A 410 37.04 -6.41 -4.63
C PRO A 410 37.30 -6.01 -6.11
N GLU A 411 38.31 -6.59 -6.74
CA GLU A 411 38.57 -6.39 -8.17
C GLU A 411 37.48 -7.03 -9.06
N ASN A 412 36.87 -8.10 -8.58
CA ASN A 412 35.81 -8.81 -9.28
C ASN A 412 34.43 -8.22 -8.92
N ASP A 413 33.75 -7.61 -9.90
CA ASP A 413 32.46 -7.00 -9.74
C ASP A 413 31.35 -8.02 -9.43
N VAL A 414 31.47 -9.30 -9.82
CA VAL A 414 30.51 -10.35 -9.40
C VAL A 414 30.62 -10.61 -7.89
N GLU A 415 31.84 -10.62 -7.33
CA GLU A 415 32.04 -10.75 -5.87
C GLU A 415 31.49 -9.52 -5.12
N TYR A 416 31.68 -8.33 -5.71
CA TYR A 416 31.15 -7.09 -5.13
C TYR A 416 29.64 -7.09 -5.10
N LEU A 417 28.99 -7.41 -6.22
CA LEU A 417 27.54 -7.54 -6.32
C LEU A 417 27.02 -8.60 -5.34
N HIS A 418 27.68 -9.75 -5.25
CA HIS A 418 27.32 -10.82 -4.30
C HIS A 418 27.37 -10.32 -2.85
N GLY A 419 28.43 -9.59 -2.47
CA GLY A 419 28.55 -9.00 -1.13
C GLY A 419 27.46 -8.00 -0.80
N ILE A 420 27.06 -7.16 -1.76
CA ILE A 420 25.97 -6.21 -1.59
C ILE A 420 24.62 -6.93 -1.42
N LEU A 421 24.31 -7.89 -2.29
CA LEU A 421 23.05 -8.65 -2.25
C LEU A 421 22.91 -9.45 -0.96
N GLU A 422 24.01 -10.13 -0.53
CA GLU A 422 24.00 -10.88 0.73
C GLU A 422 23.87 -9.95 1.95
N SER A 423 24.47 -8.76 1.90
CA SER A 423 24.31 -7.77 2.97
C SER A 423 22.88 -7.25 3.06
N ILE A 424 22.19 -7.04 1.93
CA ILE A 424 20.76 -6.73 1.91
C ILE A 424 19.96 -7.88 2.53
N ALA A 425 20.26 -9.13 2.17
CA ALA A 425 19.59 -10.30 2.74
C ALA A 425 19.86 -10.45 4.25
N ARG A 426 21.07 -10.11 4.73
CA ARG A 426 21.38 -10.09 6.18
C ARG A 426 20.55 -9.05 6.93
N ILE A 427 20.35 -7.87 6.37
CA ILE A 427 19.48 -6.84 6.93
C ILE A 427 18.06 -7.41 7.06
N GLU A 428 17.56 -8.11 6.05
CA GLU A 428 16.26 -8.78 6.08
C GLU A 428 16.15 -9.83 7.21
N VAL A 429 17.18 -10.65 7.39
CA VAL A 429 17.18 -11.74 8.41
C VAL A 429 17.25 -11.22 9.85
N ILE A 430 18.02 -10.15 10.12
CA ILE A 430 18.09 -9.52 11.45
C ILE A 430 16.71 -9.11 11.95
N GLU A 431 15.82 -8.76 11.05
CA GLU A 431 14.46 -8.28 11.30
C GLU A 431 13.47 -9.40 11.61
N GLY A 432 13.61 -10.57 10.95
CA GLY A 432 12.70 -11.71 11.15
C GLY A 432 12.89 -12.45 12.48
N PHE A 433 14.06 -12.34 13.10
CA PHE A 433 14.42 -13.09 14.31
C PHE A 433 14.55 -12.24 15.59
N GLY A 434 14.53 -10.91 15.50
CA GLY A 434 14.66 -10.01 16.65
C GLY A 434 13.42 -9.91 17.55
N SER A 435 12.31 -10.52 17.20
CA SER A 435 11.04 -10.45 17.91
C SER A 435 10.73 -11.70 18.74
N ASN A 436 11.69 -12.19 19.53
CA ASN A 436 11.40 -13.10 20.62
C ASN A 436 11.62 -12.35 21.93
N PRO A 437 10.60 -11.72 22.55
CA PRO A 437 10.68 -11.37 23.96
C PRO A 437 10.50 -12.68 24.76
N GLY A 438 11.59 -13.13 25.41
CA GLY A 438 11.56 -14.19 26.39
C GLY A 438 10.66 -13.85 27.60
#